data_d9ad64190b0b783c4ec7657fc267636d
#
_entry.id   d9ad64190b0b783c4ec7657fc267636d
#
_cell.length_a   1.000
_cell.length_b   1.000
_cell.length_c   1.000
_cell.angle_alpha   90.00
_cell.angle_beta   90.00
_cell.angle_gamma   90.00
#
_symmetry.space_group_name_H-M   'P 1'
#
loop_
_entity.id
_entity.type
_entity.pdbx_description
1 polymer ?
#
loop_
_entity_poly.entity_id
_entity_poly.type
_entity_poly.pdbx_seq_one_letter_code
_entity_poly.pdbx_strand_id
1 'polypeptide(L)'
;ILDEPFSGLDPVNAEMIKNEIYQLHQQGTTIIFSTHRMEQVEEICKTIALINKGKLILNGEVTAIKQQFKQHKFLISFESLPEIEDNDLFTVDQINGQSVTVQLKSKNDQNQVLQYFINRNAIINAYYEILPSLNDIFISIVNKANHE
;
A
#
# COMPACT_ATOMS: atom_id res chain seq x y z
N ILE A 1 -8.03 13.27 -21.70
CA ILE A 1 -7.00 12.23 -21.64
C ILE A 1 -5.66 12.92 -21.55
N LEU A 2 -4.81 12.52 -20.61
CA LEU A 2 -3.49 13.08 -20.34
C LEU A 2 -2.45 11.95 -20.42
N ASP A 3 -1.30 12.24 -21.02
CA ASP A 3 -0.18 11.30 -21.09
C ASP A 3 0.98 11.84 -20.24
N GLU A 4 1.39 11.06 -19.23
CA GLU A 4 2.44 11.40 -18.26
C GLU A 4 2.34 12.85 -17.71
N PRO A 5 1.18 13.29 -17.18
CA PRO A 5 0.93 14.72 -16.88
C PRO A 5 1.87 15.32 -15.83
N PHE A 6 2.56 14.50 -15.05
CA PHE A 6 3.48 14.92 -14.00
C PHE A 6 4.95 14.75 -14.37
N SER A 7 5.24 14.29 -15.60
CA SER A 7 6.61 14.05 -16.02
C SER A 7 7.41 15.34 -16.14
N GLY A 8 8.63 15.37 -15.54
CA GLY A 8 9.52 16.51 -15.59
C GLY A 8 9.10 17.72 -14.72
N LEU A 9 8.01 17.61 -13.96
CA LEU A 9 7.60 18.68 -13.05
C LEU A 9 8.35 18.56 -11.70
N ASP A 10 8.65 19.71 -11.13
CA ASP A 10 9.04 19.82 -9.73
C ASP A 10 7.81 19.58 -8.81
N PRO A 11 8.02 19.32 -7.50
CA PRO A 11 6.92 19.01 -6.58
C PRO A 11 5.82 20.07 -6.50
N VAL A 12 6.17 21.37 -6.64
CA VAL A 12 5.21 22.47 -6.55
C VAL A 12 4.29 22.48 -7.77
N ASN A 13 4.87 22.35 -8.96
CA ASN A 13 4.10 22.31 -10.20
C ASN A 13 3.29 21.02 -10.32
N ALA A 14 3.82 19.89 -9.84
CA ALA A 14 3.07 18.63 -9.80
C ALA A 14 1.82 18.75 -8.91
N GLU A 15 1.94 19.39 -7.74
CA GLU A 15 0.80 19.63 -6.84
C GLU A 15 -0.24 20.58 -7.47
N MET A 16 0.18 21.59 -8.21
CA MET A 16 -0.74 22.46 -8.94
C MET A 16 -1.57 21.67 -9.98
N ILE A 17 -0.92 20.85 -10.79
CA ILE A 17 -1.60 20.02 -11.81
C ILE A 17 -2.55 19.01 -11.13
N LYS A 18 -2.15 18.41 -10.02
CA LYS A 18 -3.01 17.52 -9.24
C LYS A 18 -4.29 18.22 -8.76
N ASN A 19 -4.15 19.44 -8.25
CA ASN A 19 -5.29 20.22 -7.81
C ASN A 19 -6.24 20.60 -8.97
N GLU A 20 -5.71 20.95 -10.14
CA GLU A 20 -6.51 21.21 -11.34
C GLU A 20 -7.27 19.95 -11.79
N ILE A 21 -6.61 18.79 -11.82
CA ILE A 21 -7.24 17.50 -12.12
C ILE A 21 -8.38 17.22 -11.15
N TYR A 22 -8.15 17.44 -9.86
CA TYR A 22 -9.16 17.24 -8.83
C TYR A 22 -10.37 18.18 -9.01
N GLN A 23 -10.15 19.47 -9.28
CA GLN A 23 -11.22 20.45 -9.53
C GLN A 23 -12.05 20.08 -10.76
N LEU A 24 -11.41 19.71 -11.87
CA LEU A 24 -12.11 19.26 -13.08
C LEU A 24 -12.95 18.01 -12.82
N HIS A 25 -12.43 17.08 -12.03
CA HIS A 25 -13.19 15.89 -11.63
C HIS A 25 -14.41 16.26 -10.78
N GLN A 26 -14.28 17.17 -9.82
CA GLN A 26 -15.39 17.68 -9.00
C GLN A 26 -16.49 18.35 -9.85
N GLN A 27 -16.12 18.94 -10.99
CA GLN A 27 -17.07 19.52 -11.95
C GLN A 27 -17.73 18.46 -12.86
N GLY A 28 -17.48 17.17 -12.62
CA GLY A 28 -18.07 16.06 -13.35
C GLY A 28 -17.27 15.59 -14.58
N THR A 29 -16.05 16.11 -14.79
CA THR A 29 -15.19 15.67 -15.91
C THR A 29 -14.60 14.28 -15.61
N THR A 30 -14.75 13.36 -16.55
CA THR A 30 -14.04 12.07 -16.51
C THR A 30 -12.61 12.26 -17.02
N ILE A 31 -11.64 11.94 -16.20
CA ILE A 31 -10.21 12.10 -16.51
C ILE A 31 -9.54 10.74 -16.60
N ILE A 32 -8.79 10.53 -17.67
CA ILE A 32 -7.95 9.35 -17.86
C ILE A 32 -6.53 9.87 -18.09
N PHE A 33 -5.57 9.32 -17.35
CA PHE A 33 -4.16 9.61 -17.62
C PHE A 33 -3.31 8.35 -17.58
N SER A 34 -2.24 8.34 -18.37
CA SER A 34 -1.22 7.31 -18.34
C SER A 34 -0.05 7.77 -17.46
N THR A 35 0.54 6.86 -16.72
CA THR A 35 1.80 7.07 -16.01
C THR A 35 2.45 5.73 -15.66
N HIS A 36 3.77 5.74 -15.48
CA HIS A 36 4.53 4.61 -14.94
C HIS A 36 4.83 4.77 -13.44
N ARG A 37 4.41 5.87 -12.81
CA ARG A 37 4.64 6.18 -11.40
C ARG A 37 3.47 5.70 -10.55
N MET A 38 3.64 4.53 -9.92
CA MET A 38 2.57 3.87 -9.16
C MET A 38 2.11 4.69 -7.94
N GLU A 39 3.00 5.47 -7.31
CA GLU A 39 2.64 6.35 -6.18
C GLU A 39 1.61 7.40 -6.61
N GLN A 40 1.77 8.00 -7.78
CA GLN A 40 0.80 8.98 -8.31
C GLN A 40 -0.55 8.33 -8.59
N VAL A 41 -0.53 7.10 -9.11
CA VAL A 41 -1.76 6.32 -9.33
C VAL A 41 -2.49 6.09 -8.01
N GLU A 42 -1.78 5.65 -6.97
CA GLU A 42 -2.37 5.40 -5.65
C GLU A 42 -2.97 6.68 -5.03
N GLU A 43 -2.34 7.81 -5.25
CA GLU A 43 -2.75 9.09 -4.68
C GLU A 43 -3.98 9.69 -5.37
N ILE A 44 -4.08 9.56 -6.69
CA ILE A 44 -5.04 10.35 -7.49
C ILE A 44 -6.16 9.47 -8.05
N CYS A 45 -5.86 8.21 -8.42
CA CYS A 45 -6.80 7.38 -9.15
C CYS A 45 -7.70 6.57 -8.21
N LYS A 46 -8.99 6.57 -8.52
CA LYS A 46 -9.94 5.61 -7.93
C LYS A 46 -9.85 4.24 -8.61
N THR A 47 -9.70 4.22 -9.92
CA THR A 47 -9.73 3.02 -10.75
C THR A 47 -8.51 2.99 -11.66
N ILE A 48 -7.94 1.81 -11.88
CA ILE A 48 -6.76 1.60 -12.72
C ILE A 48 -6.99 0.52 -13.76
N ALA A 49 -6.21 0.61 -14.83
CA ALA A 49 -5.98 -0.46 -15.79
C ALA A 49 -4.45 -0.63 -15.95
N LEU A 50 -3.90 -1.75 -15.49
CA LEU A 50 -2.47 -2.02 -15.52
C LEU A 50 -2.14 -2.87 -16.75
N ILE A 51 -1.25 -2.35 -17.61
CA ILE A 51 -0.86 -2.97 -18.87
C ILE A 51 0.60 -3.39 -18.81
N ASN A 52 0.90 -4.62 -19.20
CA ASN A 52 2.26 -5.12 -19.36
C ASN A 52 2.39 -5.90 -20.69
N LYS A 53 3.42 -5.59 -21.48
CA LYS A 53 3.68 -6.20 -22.79
C LYS A 53 2.43 -6.24 -23.69
N GLY A 54 1.66 -5.15 -23.72
CA GLY A 54 0.43 -5.00 -24.51
C GLY A 54 -0.79 -5.78 -24.01
N LYS A 55 -0.70 -6.39 -22.83
CA LYS A 55 -1.82 -7.14 -22.21
C LYS A 55 -2.31 -6.42 -20.96
N LEU A 56 -3.63 -6.36 -20.81
CA LEU A 56 -4.26 -5.92 -19.57
C LEU A 56 -4.07 -7.02 -18.50
N ILE A 57 -3.27 -6.73 -17.46
CA ILE A 57 -2.95 -7.71 -16.41
C ILE A 57 -3.74 -7.50 -15.13
N LEU A 58 -4.26 -6.30 -14.92
CA LEU A 58 -5.05 -5.95 -13.74
C LEU A 58 -5.92 -4.74 -14.06
N ASN A 59 -7.18 -4.75 -13.62
CA ASN A 59 -8.05 -3.57 -13.64
C ASN A 59 -9.00 -3.58 -12.46
N GLY A 60 -9.40 -2.40 -12.02
CA GLY A 60 -10.37 -2.26 -10.96
C GLY A 60 -10.09 -1.06 -10.06
N GLU A 61 -10.80 -1.01 -8.97
CA GLU A 61 -10.64 0.02 -7.94
C GLU A 61 -9.36 -0.21 -7.14
N VAL A 62 -8.54 0.84 -6.94
CA VAL A 62 -7.23 0.76 -6.28
C VAL A 62 -7.32 0.10 -4.90
N THR A 63 -8.29 0.54 -4.09
CA THR A 63 -8.49 -0.01 -2.75
C THR A 63 -8.88 -1.49 -2.76
N ALA A 64 -9.75 -1.90 -3.67
CA ALA A 64 -10.15 -3.30 -3.83
C ALA A 64 -8.99 -4.18 -4.28
N ILE A 65 -8.17 -3.69 -5.22
CA ILE A 65 -6.96 -4.37 -5.66
C ILE A 65 -5.99 -4.57 -4.49
N LYS A 66 -5.67 -3.50 -3.75
CA LYS A 66 -4.76 -3.59 -2.59
C LYS A 66 -5.26 -4.57 -1.53
N GLN A 67 -6.58 -4.60 -1.29
CA GLN A 67 -7.21 -5.58 -0.37
C GLN A 67 -7.08 -7.03 -0.87
N GLN A 68 -7.22 -7.26 -2.18
CA GLN A 68 -7.07 -8.59 -2.78
C GLN A 68 -5.65 -9.15 -2.61
N PHE A 69 -4.64 -8.27 -2.64
CA PHE A 69 -3.22 -8.63 -2.53
C PHE A 69 -2.65 -8.45 -1.12
N LYS A 70 -3.48 -8.22 -0.11
CA LYS A 70 -3.02 -8.03 1.26
C LYS A 70 -2.22 -9.22 1.79
N GLN A 71 -1.18 -8.93 2.52
CA GLN A 71 -0.24 -9.91 3.05
C GLN A 71 -0.41 -10.15 4.56
N HIS A 72 -1.43 -9.54 5.17
CA HIS A 72 -1.63 -9.56 6.63
C HIS A 72 -0.41 -9.05 7.41
N LYS A 73 0.20 -7.98 6.91
CA LYS A 73 1.26 -7.26 7.59
C LYS A 73 0.65 -6.16 8.45
N PHE A 74 1.17 -6.01 9.67
CA PHE A 74 0.71 -4.99 10.60
C PHE A 74 1.87 -4.14 11.09
N LEU A 75 1.68 -2.83 11.10
CA LEU A 75 2.57 -1.92 11.80
C LEU A 75 2.03 -1.70 13.21
N ILE A 76 2.92 -1.85 14.17
CA ILE A 76 2.65 -1.65 15.59
C ILE A 76 3.66 -0.63 16.10
N SER A 77 3.18 0.48 16.66
CA SER A 77 4.02 1.49 17.31
C SER A 77 3.82 1.44 18.81
N PHE A 78 4.90 1.57 19.55
CA PHE A 78 4.93 1.49 21.00
C PHE A 78 5.43 2.80 21.62
N GLU A 79 5.13 3.05 22.89
CA GLU A 79 5.78 4.11 23.65
C GLU A 79 7.27 3.80 23.87
N SER A 80 7.58 2.54 24.19
CA SER A 80 8.94 1.98 24.18
C SER A 80 8.91 0.60 23.53
N LEU A 81 9.87 0.33 22.66
CA LEU A 81 9.92 -0.94 21.94
C LEU A 81 10.16 -2.08 22.92
N PRO A 82 9.23 -3.05 23.06
CA PRO A 82 9.45 -4.25 23.87
C PRO A 82 10.44 -5.19 23.18
N GLU A 83 10.95 -6.18 23.89
CA GLU A 83 11.69 -7.28 23.28
C GLU A 83 10.74 -8.09 22.39
N ILE A 84 11.11 -8.23 21.11
CA ILE A 84 10.26 -8.85 20.07
C ILE A 84 11.07 -9.86 19.30
N GLU A 85 10.53 -11.08 19.20
CA GLU A 85 11.07 -12.17 18.39
C GLU A 85 9.94 -12.86 17.62
N ASP A 86 10.32 -13.59 16.60
CA ASP A 86 9.42 -14.48 15.85
C ASP A 86 8.78 -15.49 16.82
N ASN A 87 7.49 -15.75 16.63
CA ASN A 87 6.74 -16.68 17.45
C ASN A 87 5.64 -17.38 16.64
N ASP A 88 4.76 -18.14 17.29
CA ASP A 88 3.71 -18.89 16.60
C ASP A 88 2.61 -18.02 15.97
N LEU A 89 2.46 -16.74 16.39
CA LEU A 89 1.44 -15.82 15.89
C LEU A 89 1.92 -14.99 14.72
N PHE A 90 3.20 -14.57 14.73
CA PHE A 90 3.76 -13.68 13.72
C PHE A 90 5.26 -13.89 13.51
N THR A 91 5.74 -13.40 12.37
CA THR A 91 7.15 -13.15 12.10
C THR A 91 7.44 -11.67 12.05
N VAL A 92 8.62 -11.25 12.53
CA VAL A 92 9.09 -9.86 12.49
C VAL A 92 9.65 -9.59 11.10
N ASP A 93 9.06 -8.62 10.40
CA ASP A 93 9.50 -8.22 9.05
C ASP A 93 10.54 -7.09 9.14
N GLN A 94 10.26 -6.07 9.96
CA GLN A 94 11.13 -4.90 10.13
C GLN A 94 10.94 -4.25 11.50
N ILE A 95 12.02 -3.75 12.08
CA ILE A 95 12.00 -2.88 13.26
C ILE A 95 12.54 -1.51 12.86
N ASN A 96 11.80 -0.45 13.21
CA ASN A 96 12.20 0.93 12.94
C ASN A 96 11.86 1.83 14.14
N GLY A 97 12.89 2.19 14.92
CA GLY A 97 12.72 2.98 16.13
C GLY A 97 11.79 2.28 17.14
N GLN A 98 10.66 2.92 17.47
CA GLN A 98 9.64 2.39 18.38
C GLN A 98 8.52 1.63 17.66
N SER A 99 8.70 1.31 16.39
CA SER A 99 7.71 0.62 15.59
C SER A 99 8.25 -0.69 15.05
N VAL A 100 7.37 -1.69 14.95
CA VAL A 100 7.66 -2.97 14.32
C VAL A 100 6.62 -3.27 13.25
N THR A 101 7.07 -3.81 12.15
CA THR A 101 6.19 -4.45 11.15
C THR A 101 6.25 -5.96 11.36
N VAL A 102 5.10 -6.57 11.56
CA VAL A 102 4.95 -8.01 11.71
C VAL A 102 4.06 -8.59 10.63
N GLN A 103 4.36 -9.79 10.19
CA GLN A 103 3.49 -10.55 9.31
C GLN A 103 2.80 -11.67 10.11
N LEU A 104 1.48 -11.69 10.09
CA LEU A 104 0.70 -12.72 10.77
C LEU A 104 0.84 -14.07 10.09
N LYS A 105 0.96 -15.13 10.86
CA LYS A 105 0.95 -16.51 10.36
C LYS A 105 -0.45 -17.01 10.02
N SER A 106 -1.49 -16.45 10.68
CA SER A 106 -2.90 -16.71 10.38
C SER A 106 -3.71 -15.42 10.37
N LYS A 107 -4.71 -15.35 9.47
CA LYS A 107 -5.64 -14.21 9.39
C LYS A 107 -6.41 -13.95 10.69
N ASN A 108 -6.60 -14.97 11.50
CA ASN A 108 -7.39 -14.91 12.73
C ASN A 108 -6.58 -14.43 13.94
N ASP A 109 -5.28 -14.22 13.78
CA ASP A 109 -4.38 -13.92 14.91
C ASP A 109 -4.28 -12.43 15.27
N GLN A 110 -5.00 -11.54 14.56
CA GLN A 110 -4.94 -10.10 14.77
C GLN A 110 -5.12 -9.69 16.25
N ASN A 111 -6.17 -10.20 16.89
CA ASN A 111 -6.46 -9.89 18.30
C ASN A 111 -5.47 -10.59 19.23
N GLN A 112 -4.98 -11.75 18.88
CA GLN A 112 -4.00 -12.50 19.66
C GLN A 112 -2.65 -11.78 19.69
N VAL A 113 -2.25 -11.15 18.59
CA VAL A 113 -1.04 -10.32 18.51
C VAL A 113 -1.16 -9.10 19.41
N LEU A 114 -2.29 -8.40 19.42
CA LEU A 114 -2.53 -7.31 20.36
C LEU A 114 -2.44 -7.80 21.81
N GLN A 115 -3.12 -8.91 22.11
CA GLN A 115 -3.11 -9.49 23.45
C GLN A 115 -1.71 -9.95 23.88
N TYR A 116 -0.90 -10.46 22.94
CA TYR A 116 0.50 -10.83 23.19
C TYR A 116 1.31 -9.64 23.73
N PHE A 117 1.17 -8.46 23.15
CA PHE A 117 1.89 -7.26 23.57
C PHE A 117 1.30 -6.66 24.86
N ILE A 118 -0.04 -6.63 24.99
CA ILE A 118 -0.72 -6.15 26.21
C ILE A 118 -0.31 -6.98 27.43
N ASN A 119 -0.26 -8.31 27.30
CA ASN A 119 0.16 -9.22 28.38
C ASN A 119 1.62 -9.02 28.81
N ARG A 120 2.43 -8.37 27.96
CA ARG A 120 3.82 -7.99 28.27
C ARG A 120 3.94 -6.55 28.78
N ASN A 121 2.82 -5.93 29.14
CA ASN A 121 2.72 -4.54 29.59
C ASN A 121 3.27 -3.53 28.54
N ALA A 122 3.27 -3.87 27.26
CA ALA A 122 3.63 -2.94 26.21
C ALA A 122 2.53 -1.89 26.01
N ILE A 123 2.91 -0.62 25.93
CA ILE A 123 1.98 0.49 25.63
C ILE A 123 1.98 0.67 24.12
N ILE A 124 0.85 0.36 23.49
CA ILE A 124 0.65 0.42 22.04
C ILE A 124 0.05 1.78 21.67
N ASN A 125 0.77 2.55 20.86
CA ASN A 125 0.33 3.84 20.34
C ASN A 125 -0.45 3.71 19.02
N ALA A 126 -0.11 2.74 18.18
CA ALA A 126 -0.79 2.49 16.91
C ALA A 126 -0.74 1.00 16.55
N TYR A 127 -1.79 0.53 15.89
CA TYR A 127 -1.89 -0.82 15.32
C TYR A 127 -2.78 -0.78 14.08
N TYR A 128 -2.21 -1.02 12.91
CA TYR A 128 -2.98 -1.04 11.66
C TYR A 128 -2.38 -1.98 10.62
N GLU A 129 -3.25 -2.52 9.77
CA GLU A 129 -2.84 -3.38 8.67
C GLU A 129 -2.20 -2.55 7.55
N ILE A 130 -1.02 -2.96 7.10
CA ILE A 130 -0.32 -2.37 5.96
C ILE A 130 -0.78 -3.10 4.70
N LEU A 131 -1.35 -2.37 3.76
CA LEU A 131 -1.63 -2.89 2.44
C LEU A 131 -0.40 -2.76 1.53
N PRO A 132 -0.18 -3.71 0.60
CA PRO A 132 0.92 -3.59 -0.35
C PRO A 132 0.73 -2.35 -1.25
N SER A 133 1.82 -1.78 -1.71
CA SER A 133 1.78 -0.73 -2.74
C SER A 133 1.38 -1.32 -4.10
N LEU A 134 0.86 -0.48 -5.01
CA LEU A 134 0.61 -0.92 -6.39
C LEU A 134 1.90 -1.37 -7.08
N ASN A 135 3.04 -0.78 -6.72
CA ASN A 135 4.34 -1.20 -7.23
C ASN A 135 4.70 -2.63 -6.79
N ASP A 136 4.49 -2.97 -5.51
CA ASP A 136 4.73 -4.34 -5.01
C ASP A 136 3.80 -5.36 -5.69
N ILE A 137 2.54 -4.97 -5.87
CA ILE A 137 1.55 -5.79 -6.58
C ILE A 137 1.99 -6.03 -8.03
N PHE A 138 2.40 -4.97 -8.74
CA PHE A 138 2.90 -5.05 -10.10
C PHE A 138 4.09 -6.01 -10.20
N ILE A 139 5.11 -5.82 -9.37
CA ILE A 139 6.30 -6.67 -9.33
C ILE A 139 5.91 -8.13 -9.07
N SER A 140 4.99 -8.38 -8.14
CA SER A 140 4.55 -9.73 -7.81
C SER A 140 3.87 -10.44 -8.99
N ILE A 141 3.02 -9.72 -9.73
CA ILE A 141 2.32 -10.27 -10.90
C ILE A 141 3.29 -10.53 -12.05
N VAL A 142 4.18 -9.58 -12.35
CA VAL A 142 5.15 -9.71 -13.44
C VAL A 142 6.13 -10.85 -13.18
N ASN A 143 6.61 -11.00 -11.94
CA ASN A 143 7.50 -12.10 -11.56
C ASN A 143 6.82 -13.47 -11.69
N LYS A 144 5.56 -13.60 -11.30
CA LYS A 144 4.80 -14.85 -11.51
C LYS A 144 4.66 -15.19 -13.00
N ALA A 145 4.32 -14.19 -13.83
CA ALA A 145 4.16 -14.39 -15.27
C ALA A 145 5.47 -14.69 -16.04
N ASN A 146 6.64 -14.44 -15.45
CA ASN A 146 7.93 -14.76 -16.03
C ASN A 146 8.46 -16.15 -15.60
N HIS A 147 7.83 -16.79 -14.64
CA HIS A 147 8.18 -18.13 -14.14
C HIS A 147 7.22 -19.23 -14.66
N GLU A 148 6.18 -18.85 -15.39
CA GLU A 148 5.30 -19.73 -16.18
C GLU A 148 5.70 -19.72 -17.67
#